data_55159a89740fedb0572ad3d112bb702e
#
_entry.id   55159a89740fedb0572ad3d112bb702e
#
_cell.length_a   1.000
_cell.length_b   1.000
_cell.length_c   1.000
_cell.angle_alpha   90.00
_cell.angle_beta   90.00
_cell.angle_gamma   90.00
#
_symmetry.space_group_name_H-M   'P 1'
#
loop_
_entity.id
_entity.type
_entity.pdbx_description
1 polymer ?
#
loop_
_entity_poly.entity_id
_entity_poly.type
_entity_poly.pdbx_seq_one_letter_code
_entity_poly.pdbx_strand_id
1 'polypeptide(L)'
;MTKKGYLPSMEARKLLYATDLKEKSLSFNLLKGILPVRELDFYEIAFLQTTPYDSWIKGLSDLNIKSKIILDDQLLPHGILKAAKNEEASLIVVNFDREEGKTSRNSVIRQLIKKSSLPILFTNNTNKEIKPDGKGIFACVVFATDWSYKSEKALAFLLDFKKILGEMEIVNVIKGKLTIKEMRELKNRLAETRKICLDNKIDAESHIYAGKTSEEILTAAKDYKAAMIVIGGESEKKGLNRLFKKSSSWEVACEADLPVLVVP
;
A
#
# COMPACT_ATOMS: atom_id res chain seq x y z
N MET A 1 11.51 0.08 27.18
CA MET A 1 10.71 -1.16 27.20
C MET A 1 9.75 -1.13 26.04
N THR A 2 10.17 -1.62 24.89
CA THR A 2 9.37 -1.68 23.66
C THR A 2 8.39 -2.83 23.77
N LYS A 3 7.11 -2.52 23.89
CA LYS A 3 6.04 -3.51 23.76
C LYS A 3 6.15 -4.10 22.33
N LYS A 4 6.52 -5.39 22.24
CA LYS A 4 6.40 -6.17 21.01
C LYS A 4 4.96 -6.05 20.53
N GLY A 5 4.74 -5.23 19.50
CA GLY A 5 3.47 -5.18 18.77
C GLY A 5 3.29 -6.52 18.06
N TYR A 6 2.15 -7.10 18.23
CA TYR A 6 1.65 -8.29 17.54
C TYR A 6 1.66 -8.06 16.03
N LEU A 7 2.70 -8.53 15.38
CA LEU A 7 2.57 -9.02 14.01
C LEU A 7 2.33 -10.52 14.14
N PRO A 8 1.35 -11.11 13.44
CA PRO A 8 1.24 -12.56 13.42
C PRO A 8 2.59 -13.12 12.99
N SER A 9 3.02 -14.18 13.67
CA SER A 9 4.20 -14.95 13.35
C SER A 9 4.25 -15.16 11.83
N MET A 10 5.46 -15.21 11.26
CA MET A 10 5.74 -15.41 9.84
C MET A 10 5.18 -16.75 9.27
N GLU A 11 4.06 -17.21 9.76
CA GLU A 11 3.36 -18.36 9.25
C GLU A 11 2.53 -17.90 8.06
N ALA A 12 3.05 -18.25 6.89
CA ALA A 12 2.27 -18.47 5.68
C ALA A 12 1.29 -17.34 5.30
N ARG A 13 1.79 -16.28 4.65
CA ARG A 13 0.97 -15.12 4.23
C ARG A 13 0.03 -15.48 3.09
N LYS A 14 -1.23 -15.07 3.21
CA LYS A 14 -2.23 -15.17 2.15
C LYS A 14 -2.54 -13.80 1.57
N LEU A 15 -2.68 -13.75 0.26
CA LEU A 15 -3.07 -12.56 -0.48
C LEU A 15 -4.52 -12.70 -0.97
N LEU A 16 -5.37 -11.71 -0.70
CA LEU A 16 -6.60 -11.55 -1.44
C LEU A 16 -6.36 -10.55 -2.57
N TYR A 17 -6.61 -10.97 -3.80
CA TYR A 17 -6.55 -10.14 -4.99
C TYR A 17 -7.96 -9.91 -5.54
N ALA A 18 -8.50 -8.73 -5.34
CA ALA A 18 -9.80 -8.32 -5.83
C ALA A 18 -9.65 -7.53 -7.14
N THR A 19 -10.33 -7.97 -8.20
CA THR A 19 -10.25 -7.36 -9.51
C THR A 19 -11.55 -7.54 -10.29
N ASP A 20 -11.98 -6.49 -10.98
CA ASP A 20 -13.08 -6.49 -11.94
C ASP A 20 -12.60 -6.63 -13.38
N LEU A 21 -11.32 -6.84 -13.56
CA LEU A 21 -10.68 -6.81 -14.87
C LEU A 21 -11.21 -7.86 -15.82
N LYS A 22 -11.65 -7.36 -16.95
CA LYS A 22 -11.95 -8.14 -18.15
C LYS A 22 -10.69 -8.46 -18.97
N GLU A 23 -9.54 -7.85 -18.65
CA GLU A 23 -8.32 -7.93 -19.46
C GLU A 23 -7.11 -8.59 -18.81
N LYS A 24 -6.41 -9.29 -19.65
CA LYS A 24 -5.57 -10.47 -19.44
C LYS A 24 -4.12 -10.22 -19.00
N SER A 25 -3.52 -9.09 -19.27
CA SER A 25 -2.04 -9.02 -19.24
C SER A 25 -1.43 -8.15 -18.13
N LEU A 26 -2.08 -7.05 -17.78
CA LEU A 26 -1.50 -6.05 -16.88
C LEU A 26 -1.52 -6.48 -15.41
N SER A 27 -2.57 -7.15 -15.00
CA SER A 27 -2.73 -7.64 -13.63
C SER A 27 -1.72 -8.73 -13.29
N PHE A 28 -1.38 -9.59 -14.25
CA PHE A 28 -0.37 -10.62 -14.07
C PHE A 28 1.04 -10.02 -13.92
N ASN A 29 1.35 -8.95 -14.65
CA ASN A 29 2.61 -8.24 -14.49
C ASN A 29 2.72 -7.54 -13.13
N LEU A 30 1.60 -7.04 -12.60
CA LEU A 30 1.57 -6.51 -11.25
C LEU A 30 1.81 -7.60 -10.20
N LEU A 31 1.14 -8.75 -10.36
CA LEU A 31 1.36 -9.90 -9.52
C LEU A 31 2.80 -10.40 -9.64
N LYS A 32 3.40 -10.42 -10.82
CA LYS A 32 4.83 -10.72 -10.99
C LYS A 32 5.73 -9.73 -10.27
N GLY A 33 5.38 -8.45 -10.23
CA GLY A 33 6.12 -7.43 -9.48
C GLY A 33 5.99 -7.60 -7.96
N ILE A 34 4.89 -8.18 -7.47
CA ILE A 34 4.67 -8.50 -6.04
C ILE A 34 5.14 -9.92 -5.71
N LEU A 35 4.94 -10.86 -6.65
CA LEU A 35 5.14 -12.30 -6.47
C LEU A 35 6.54 -12.85 -6.80
N PRO A 36 7.43 -12.22 -7.63
CA PRO A 36 8.75 -12.81 -7.85
C PRO A 36 9.52 -12.96 -6.55
N VAL A 37 8.89 -12.61 -5.48
CA VAL A 37 9.49 -12.64 -4.19
C VAL A 37 8.89 -13.79 -3.40
N ARG A 38 9.40 -15.00 -3.66
CA ARG A 38 9.35 -16.11 -2.70
C ARG A 38 9.76 -15.63 -1.29
N GLU A 39 10.48 -14.54 -1.25
CA GLU A 39 10.93 -13.84 -0.07
C GLU A 39 9.82 -13.08 0.68
N LEU A 40 8.62 -12.90 0.08
CA LEU A 40 7.44 -12.32 0.75
C LEU A 40 6.60 -13.37 1.50
N ASP A 41 6.99 -14.65 1.41
CA ASP A 41 6.29 -15.77 2.05
C ASP A 41 4.78 -15.85 1.75
N PHE A 42 4.34 -15.30 0.60
CA PHE A 42 2.99 -15.55 0.10
C PHE A 42 2.92 -16.92 -0.55
N TYR A 43 2.14 -17.81 0.04
CA TYR A 43 1.99 -19.19 -0.44
C TYR A 43 0.60 -19.46 -1.02
N GLU A 44 -0.36 -18.58 -0.80
CA GLU A 44 -1.71 -18.72 -1.32
C GLU A 44 -2.28 -17.37 -1.76
N ILE A 45 -2.94 -17.36 -2.93
CA ILE A 45 -3.64 -16.21 -3.46
C ILE A 45 -5.09 -16.58 -3.72
N ALA A 46 -6.00 -15.87 -3.06
CA ALA A 46 -7.41 -15.91 -3.36
C ALA A 46 -7.78 -14.78 -4.32
N PHE A 47 -8.29 -15.12 -5.51
CA PHE A 47 -8.77 -14.16 -6.49
C PHE A 47 -10.26 -13.93 -6.29
N LEU A 48 -10.64 -12.73 -5.94
CA LEU A 48 -12.04 -12.29 -5.91
C LEU A 48 -12.36 -11.60 -7.24
N GLN A 49 -13.22 -12.20 -8.03
CA GLN A 49 -13.51 -11.80 -9.41
C GLN A 49 -15.00 -11.75 -9.68
N THR A 50 -15.41 -10.87 -10.61
CA THR A 50 -16.78 -10.84 -11.14
C THR A 50 -17.01 -11.86 -12.26
N THR A 51 -15.94 -12.24 -12.96
CA THR A 51 -15.97 -13.22 -14.05
C THR A 51 -14.85 -14.22 -13.86
N PRO A 52 -15.09 -15.53 -14.02
CA PRO A 52 -14.06 -16.52 -13.82
C PRO A 52 -12.97 -16.38 -14.90
N TYR A 53 -11.74 -16.21 -14.45
CA TYR A 53 -10.58 -16.15 -15.31
C TYR A 53 -9.43 -16.94 -14.68
N ASP A 54 -9.04 -18.01 -15.33
CA ASP A 54 -8.14 -19.03 -14.78
C ASP A 54 -6.73 -19.07 -15.38
N SER A 55 -6.46 -18.29 -16.44
CA SER A 55 -5.15 -18.35 -17.13
C SER A 55 -3.96 -18.00 -16.21
N TRP A 56 -4.23 -17.37 -15.06
CA TRP A 56 -3.19 -17.01 -14.07
C TRP A 56 -2.81 -18.18 -13.17
N ILE A 57 -3.73 -19.12 -12.97
CA ILE A 57 -3.56 -20.28 -12.09
C ILE A 57 -2.35 -21.09 -12.52
N LYS A 58 -2.18 -21.31 -13.83
CA LYS A 58 -1.04 -22.04 -14.35
C LYS A 58 0.28 -21.38 -14.02
N GLY A 59 0.39 -20.07 -14.25
CA GLY A 59 1.63 -19.33 -13.96
C GLY A 59 1.97 -19.29 -12.46
N LEU A 60 0.96 -19.34 -11.58
CA LEU A 60 1.16 -19.40 -10.13
C LEU A 60 1.56 -20.81 -9.68
N SER A 61 0.98 -21.84 -10.28
CA SER A 61 1.35 -23.23 -10.03
C SER A 61 2.82 -23.48 -10.37
N ASP A 62 3.31 -22.92 -11.47
CA ASP A 62 4.73 -23.01 -11.86
C ASP A 62 5.67 -22.33 -10.82
N LEU A 63 5.14 -21.42 -10.02
CA LEU A 63 5.84 -20.77 -8.92
C LEU A 63 5.62 -21.45 -7.55
N ASN A 64 4.92 -22.58 -7.50
CA ASN A 64 4.49 -23.27 -6.28
C ASN A 64 3.61 -22.39 -5.36
N ILE A 65 2.81 -21.50 -5.94
CA ILE A 65 1.86 -20.67 -5.22
C ILE A 65 0.46 -21.29 -5.39
N LYS A 66 -0.19 -21.59 -4.29
CA LYS A 66 -1.59 -22.05 -4.31
C LYS A 66 -2.49 -20.89 -4.72
N SER A 67 -3.47 -21.20 -5.56
CA SER A 67 -4.45 -20.18 -5.97
C SER A 67 -5.86 -20.76 -5.99
N LYS A 68 -6.84 -19.90 -5.72
CA LYS A 68 -8.25 -20.22 -5.86
C LYS A 68 -9.02 -19.01 -6.36
N ILE A 69 -10.14 -19.26 -7.02
CA ILE A 69 -11.05 -18.24 -7.51
C ILE A 69 -12.29 -18.21 -6.63
N ILE A 70 -12.67 -17.01 -6.22
CA ILE A 70 -13.91 -16.70 -5.53
C ILE A 70 -14.71 -15.79 -6.46
N LEU A 71 -15.94 -16.19 -6.77
CA LEU A 71 -16.83 -15.35 -7.59
C LEU A 71 -17.70 -14.47 -6.69
N ASP A 72 -17.76 -13.19 -7.03
CA ASP A 72 -18.64 -12.20 -6.40
C ASP A 72 -19.24 -11.35 -7.53
N ASP A 73 -20.55 -11.18 -7.55
CA ASP A 73 -21.25 -10.46 -8.62
C ASP A 73 -20.87 -8.98 -8.68
N GLN A 74 -20.42 -8.44 -7.57
CA GLN A 74 -20.02 -7.05 -7.43
C GLN A 74 -18.88 -6.91 -6.44
N LEU A 75 -17.75 -6.32 -6.87
CA LEU A 75 -16.61 -6.03 -5.98
C LEU A 75 -16.93 -4.89 -5.00
N LEU A 76 -17.92 -5.10 -4.15
CA LEU A 76 -18.30 -4.14 -3.13
C LEU A 76 -17.35 -4.22 -1.92
N PRO A 77 -17.14 -3.12 -1.20
CA PRO A 77 -16.23 -3.09 -0.06
C PRO A 77 -16.51 -4.16 0.99
N HIS A 78 -17.79 -4.46 1.26
CA HIS A 78 -18.15 -5.48 2.24
C HIS A 78 -17.84 -6.90 1.76
N GLY A 79 -18.02 -7.19 0.46
CA GLY A 79 -17.67 -8.47 -0.16
C GLY A 79 -16.16 -8.70 -0.10
N ILE A 80 -15.36 -7.70 -0.48
CA ILE A 80 -13.90 -7.74 -0.42
C ILE A 80 -13.43 -8.02 1.03
N LEU A 81 -13.93 -7.27 2.00
CA LEU A 81 -13.54 -7.43 3.40
C LEU A 81 -14.01 -8.77 4.00
N LYS A 82 -15.19 -9.25 3.60
CA LYS A 82 -15.70 -10.56 3.99
C LYS A 82 -14.83 -11.69 3.41
N ALA A 83 -14.48 -11.60 2.12
CA ALA A 83 -13.61 -12.56 1.48
C ALA A 83 -12.22 -12.55 2.15
N ALA A 84 -11.63 -11.38 2.40
CA ALA A 84 -10.34 -11.27 3.07
C ALA A 84 -10.35 -11.92 4.46
N LYS A 85 -11.42 -11.76 5.22
CA LYS A 85 -11.58 -12.40 6.54
C LYS A 85 -11.74 -13.91 6.42
N ASN A 86 -12.58 -14.40 5.50
CA ASN A 86 -12.82 -15.84 5.32
C ASN A 86 -11.56 -16.57 4.86
N GLU A 87 -10.74 -15.90 4.07
CA GLU A 87 -9.48 -16.41 3.55
C GLU A 87 -8.31 -16.24 4.52
N GLU A 88 -8.52 -15.56 5.65
CA GLU A 88 -7.44 -15.19 6.58
C GLU A 88 -6.29 -14.44 5.88
N ALA A 89 -6.65 -13.56 4.95
CA ALA A 89 -5.68 -12.79 4.19
C ALA A 89 -4.86 -11.88 5.10
N SER A 90 -3.59 -11.69 4.77
CA SER A 90 -2.69 -10.75 5.45
C SER A 90 -2.49 -9.44 4.67
N LEU A 91 -2.84 -9.45 3.38
CA LEU A 91 -2.82 -8.29 2.50
C LEU A 91 -3.98 -8.37 1.52
N ILE A 92 -4.64 -7.25 1.27
CA ILE A 92 -5.64 -7.11 0.22
C ILE A 92 -5.02 -6.29 -0.92
N VAL A 93 -5.08 -6.79 -2.13
CA VAL A 93 -4.80 -6.02 -3.35
C VAL A 93 -6.13 -5.76 -4.05
N VAL A 94 -6.39 -4.49 -4.35
CA VAL A 94 -7.57 -4.09 -5.13
C VAL A 94 -7.10 -3.40 -6.38
N ASN A 95 -7.42 -4.01 -7.51
CA ASN A 95 -7.05 -3.48 -8.80
C ASN A 95 -8.29 -2.92 -9.49
N PHE A 96 -8.22 -1.65 -9.89
CA PHE A 96 -9.31 -0.94 -10.54
C PHE A 96 -9.00 -0.72 -12.02
N ASP A 97 -10.03 -0.83 -12.86
CA ASP A 97 -9.97 -0.27 -14.19
C ASP A 97 -10.04 1.26 -14.10
N ARG A 98 -9.14 1.93 -14.82
CA ARG A 98 -9.06 3.40 -14.83
C ARG A 98 -10.23 4.04 -15.58
N GLU A 99 -10.81 3.31 -16.50
CA GLU A 99 -11.90 3.80 -17.36
C GLU A 99 -13.27 3.72 -16.68
N GLU A 100 -13.41 2.93 -15.61
CA GLU A 100 -14.66 2.88 -14.85
C GLU A 100 -14.84 4.08 -13.93
N GLY A 101 -16.05 4.61 -13.91
CA GLY A 101 -16.52 5.82 -13.23
C GLY A 101 -15.76 6.22 -11.95
N LYS A 102 -14.93 7.23 -12.07
CA LYS A 102 -14.07 7.77 -10.97
C LYS A 102 -14.80 7.93 -9.63
N THR A 103 -16.08 8.27 -9.64
CA THR A 103 -16.89 8.48 -8.43
C THR A 103 -17.18 7.17 -7.69
N SER A 104 -17.50 6.10 -8.40
CA SER A 104 -17.75 4.78 -7.81
C SER A 104 -16.48 4.24 -7.17
N ARG A 105 -15.37 4.26 -7.90
CA ARG A 105 -14.05 3.84 -7.42
C ARG A 105 -13.65 4.58 -6.14
N ASN A 106 -13.77 5.90 -6.12
CA ASN A 106 -13.38 6.71 -4.96
C ASN A 106 -14.22 6.37 -3.73
N SER A 107 -15.50 6.01 -3.90
CA SER A 107 -16.37 5.54 -2.83
C SER A 107 -15.90 4.20 -2.27
N VAL A 108 -15.53 3.25 -3.13
CA VAL A 108 -14.99 1.94 -2.74
C VAL A 108 -13.69 2.10 -1.97
N ILE A 109 -12.73 2.86 -2.50
CA ILE A 109 -11.44 3.15 -1.83
C ILE A 109 -11.68 3.73 -0.43
N ARG A 110 -12.55 4.72 -0.31
CA ARG A 110 -12.86 5.36 0.97
C ARG A 110 -13.42 4.38 2.00
N GLN A 111 -14.35 3.54 1.58
CA GLN A 111 -14.97 2.56 2.47
C GLN A 111 -13.98 1.49 2.90
N LEU A 112 -13.12 1.03 2.01
CA LEU A 112 -12.08 0.06 2.31
C LEU A 112 -11.07 0.62 3.32
N ILE A 113 -10.52 1.82 3.08
CA ILE A 113 -9.58 2.48 4.01
C ILE A 113 -10.20 2.66 5.40
N LYS A 114 -11.50 3.00 5.46
CA LYS A 114 -12.20 3.24 6.72
C LYS A 114 -12.49 1.96 7.50
N LYS A 115 -12.76 0.84 6.82
CA LYS A 115 -13.30 -0.38 7.45
C LYS A 115 -12.29 -1.52 7.55
N SER A 116 -11.21 -1.48 6.79
CA SER A 116 -10.21 -2.55 6.81
C SER A 116 -9.36 -2.51 8.07
N SER A 117 -9.10 -3.68 8.61
CA SER A 117 -8.07 -3.92 9.61
C SER A 117 -6.77 -4.48 9.01
N LEU A 118 -6.78 -4.75 7.69
CA LEU A 118 -5.65 -5.29 6.95
C LEU A 118 -5.03 -4.22 6.04
N PRO A 119 -3.73 -4.29 5.76
CA PRO A 119 -3.11 -3.48 4.72
C PRO A 119 -3.80 -3.68 3.36
N ILE A 120 -3.99 -2.59 2.62
CA ILE A 120 -4.59 -2.61 1.30
C ILE A 120 -3.66 -1.94 0.31
N LEU A 121 -3.32 -2.66 -0.75
CA LEU A 121 -2.62 -2.13 -1.91
C LEU A 121 -3.64 -1.80 -3.00
N PHE A 122 -3.83 -0.53 -3.25
CA PHE A 122 -4.62 -0.05 -4.38
C PHE A 122 -3.74 0.06 -5.61
N THR A 123 -4.21 -0.52 -6.71
CA THR A 123 -3.51 -0.48 -7.99
C THR A 123 -4.48 -0.08 -9.08
N ASN A 124 -3.95 0.42 -10.17
CA ASN A 124 -4.71 0.73 -11.36
C ASN A 124 -3.99 0.16 -12.58
N ASN A 125 -4.73 -0.05 -13.66
CA ASN A 125 -4.20 -0.50 -14.94
C ASN A 125 -3.41 0.62 -15.62
N THR A 126 -2.26 1.00 -15.05
CA THR A 126 -1.33 1.87 -15.75
C THR A 126 -0.37 1.01 -16.56
N ASN A 127 -0.22 1.34 -17.85
CA ASN A 127 0.73 0.73 -18.78
C ASN A 127 2.21 1.02 -18.42
N LYS A 128 2.52 1.37 -17.16
CA LYS A 128 3.90 1.51 -16.74
C LYS A 128 4.48 0.11 -16.60
N GLU A 129 5.32 -0.24 -17.53
CA GLU A 129 6.16 -1.44 -17.43
C GLU A 129 6.85 -1.44 -16.09
N ILE A 130 6.57 -2.45 -15.28
CA ILE A 130 7.33 -2.72 -14.07
C ILE A 130 8.73 -3.06 -14.54
N LYS A 131 9.71 -2.23 -14.16
CA LYS A 131 11.10 -2.42 -14.58
C LYS A 131 11.57 -3.83 -14.24
N PRO A 132 12.34 -4.48 -15.12
CA PRO A 132 12.79 -5.86 -14.94
C PRO A 132 13.93 -6.03 -13.90
N ASP A 133 14.09 -5.07 -12.99
CA ASP A 133 15.13 -5.08 -11.94
C ASP A 133 14.86 -6.08 -10.80
N GLY A 134 13.79 -6.84 -10.89
CA GLY A 134 13.37 -7.83 -9.88
C GLY A 134 12.75 -7.24 -8.62
N LYS A 135 12.77 -5.92 -8.44
CA LYS A 135 12.18 -5.24 -7.27
C LYS A 135 10.76 -4.72 -7.53
N GLY A 136 10.39 -4.53 -8.80
CA GLY A 136 9.04 -4.15 -9.22
C GLY A 136 8.54 -2.87 -8.53
N ILE A 137 7.38 -2.96 -7.85
CA ILE A 137 6.80 -1.82 -7.12
C ILE A 137 7.58 -1.43 -5.87
N PHE A 138 8.54 -2.24 -5.43
CA PHE A 138 9.41 -1.99 -4.28
C PHE A 138 10.74 -1.35 -4.67
N ALA A 139 10.98 -1.05 -5.94
CA ALA A 139 12.26 -0.48 -6.41
C ALA A 139 12.56 0.88 -5.77
N CYS A 140 11.58 1.77 -5.73
CA CYS A 140 11.66 3.06 -5.03
C CYS A 140 10.31 3.34 -4.38
N VAL A 141 10.29 3.53 -3.07
CA VAL A 141 9.08 3.68 -2.27
C VAL A 141 9.07 5.03 -1.58
N VAL A 142 8.05 5.84 -1.84
CA VAL A 142 7.76 7.02 -1.02
C VAL A 142 6.98 6.56 0.21
N PHE A 143 7.59 6.69 1.37
CA PHE A 143 6.96 6.45 2.67
C PHE A 143 6.55 7.76 3.32
N ALA A 144 5.24 8.05 3.33
CA ALA A 144 4.69 9.24 3.95
C ALA A 144 4.40 9.00 5.44
N THR A 145 5.03 9.79 6.31
CA THR A 145 4.90 9.64 7.76
C THR A 145 4.54 10.95 8.47
N ASP A 146 3.67 10.84 9.47
CA ASP A 146 3.38 11.86 10.47
C ASP A 146 3.70 11.35 11.89
N TRP A 147 4.38 10.21 11.97
CA TRP A 147 4.70 9.46 13.21
C TRP A 147 3.46 9.14 14.06
N SER A 148 2.28 9.11 13.46
CA SER A 148 1.12 8.52 14.10
C SER A 148 1.30 7.00 14.24
N TYR A 149 0.56 6.40 15.16
CA TYR A 149 0.57 4.94 15.35
C TYR A 149 0.39 4.16 14.04
N LYS A 150 -0.44 4.68 13.11
CA LYS A 150 -0.68 4.04 11.82
C LYS A 150 0.50 4.18 10.86
N SER A 151 1.18 5.33 10.84
CA SER A 151 2.39 5.47 10.04
C SER A 151 3.56 4.65 10.61
N GLU A 152 3.64 4.49 11.93
CA GLU A 152 4.60 3.57 12.54
C GLU A 152 4.32 2.10 12.19
N LYS A 153 3.03 1.70 12.17
CA LYS A 153 2.65 0.38 11.65
C LYS A 153 3.01 0.20 10.18
N ALA A 154 2.84 1.25 9.37
CA ALA A 154 3.18 1.20 7.95
C ALA A 154 4.70 1.01 7.75
N LEU A 155 5.53 1.69 8.55
CA LEU A 155 6.97 1.45 8.55
C LEU A 155 7.29 0.01 8.97
N ALA A 156 6.71 -0.48 10.06
CA ALA A 156 6.93 -1.86 10.51
C ALA A 156 6.54 -2.88 9.43
N PHE A 157 5.40 -2.66 8.74
CA PHE A 157 4.97 -3.51 7.63
C PHE A 157 5.95 -3.48 6.46
N LEU A 158 6.49 -2.30 6.11
CA LEU A 158 7.51 -2.18 5.06
C LEU A 158 8.81 -2.92 5.42
N LEU A 159 9.23 -2.89 6.69
CA LEU A 159 10.43 -3.59 7.14
C LEU A 159 10.34 -5.11 6.98
N ASP A 160 9.13 -5.68 6.93
CA ASP A 160 8.95 -7.09 6.61
C ASP A 160 9.36 -7.41 5.17
N PHE A 161 9.35 -6.42 4.27
CA PHE A 161 9.74 -6.53 2.87
C PHE A 161 11.16 -6.05 2.59
N LYS A 162 11.99 -5.85 3.63
CA LYS A 162 13.34 -5.28 3.51
C LYS A 162 14.26 -5.97 2.52
N LYS A 163 14.04 -7.26 2.25
CA LYS A 163 14.86 -8.01 1.29
C LYS A 163 14.66 -7.56 -0.16
N ILE A 164 13.51 -6.97 -0.48
CA ILE A 164 13.13 -6.55 -1.83
C ILE A 164 13.01 -5.05 -1.97
N LEU A 165 12.94 -4.32 -0.86
CA LEU A 165 12.97 -2.86 -0.90
C LEU A 165 14.28 -2.37 -1.54
N GLY A 166 14.15 -1.51 -2.54
CA GLY A 166 15.26 -0.81 -3.14
C GLY A 166 15.62 0.42 -2.33
N GLU A 167 14.99 1.52 -2.68
CA GLU A 167 15.18 2.82 -2.07
C GLU A 167 13.90 3.25 -1.34
N MET A 168 14.04 3.95 -0.23
CA MET A 168 12.92 4.50 0.53
C MET A 168 13.08 6.00 0.72
N GLU A 169 12.15 6.76 0.16
CA GLU A 169 12.06 8.21 0.33
C GLU A 169 11.08 8.53 1.46
N ILE A 170 11.61 8.86 2.62
CA ILE A 170 10.83 9.17 3.82
C ILE A 170 10.35 10.60 3.71
N VAL A 171 9.05 10.81 3.60
CA VAL A 171 8.43 12.13 3.36
C VAL A 171 7.57 12.53 4.54
N ASN A 172 7.84 13.72 5.08
CA ASN A 172 6.94 14.41 5.99
C ASN A 172 6.46 15.73 5.37
N VAL A 173 5.18 16.02 5.52
CA VAL A 173 4.56 17.24 4.99
C VAL A 173 4.12 18.15 6.12
N ILE A 174 4.70 19.34 6.18
CA ILE A 174 4.32 20.40 7.12
C ILE A 174 3.20 21.27 6.53
N LYS A 175 2.26 21.71 7.40
CA LYS A 175 1.08 22.49 6.99
C LYS A 175 1.19 24.00 7.29
N GLY A 176 2.29 24.44 7.84
CA GLY A 176 2.46 25.82 8.25
C GLY A 176 3.89 26.15 8.66
N LYS A 177 4.07 27.33 9.21
CA LYS A 177 5.39 27.76 9.72
C LYS A 177 5.70 26.99 11.00
N LEU A 178 6.91 26.46 11.07
CA LEU A 178 7.45 25.80 12.26
C LEU A 178 8.38 26.78 13.01
N THR A 179 8.38 26.69 14.31
CA THR A 179 9.41 27.31 15.15
C THR A 179 10.74 26.56 14.97
N ILE A 180 11.84 27.18 15.38
CA ILE A 180 13.17 26.58 15.34
C ILE A 180 13.18 25.25 16.13
N LYS A 181 12.48 25.21 17.27
CA LYS A 181 12.37 24.01 18.11
C LYS A 181 11.64 22.88 17.38
N GLU A 182 10.47 23.18 16.83
CA GLU A 182 9.67 22.19 16.05
C GLU A 182 10.43 21.67 14.82
N MET A 183 11.14 22.55 14.12
CA MET A 183 11.97 22.13 12.99
C MET A 183 13.11 21.19 13.42
N ARG A 184 13.72 21.45 14.58
CA ARG A 184 14.76 20.57 15.11
C ARG A 184 14.20 19.19 15.51
N GLU A 185 13.05 19.18 16.19
CA GLU A 185 12.35 17.94 16.54
C GLU A 185 11.94 17.13 15.30
N LEU A 186 11.43 17.80 14.27
CA LEU A 186 11.09 17.19 12.98
C LEU A 186 12.32 16.52 12.34
N LYS A 187 13.44 17.25 12.24
CA LYS A 187 14.69 16.71 11.67
C LYS A 187 15.22 15.53 12.46
N ASN A 188 15.12 15.56 13.79
CA ASN A 188 15.53 14.44 14.63
C ASN A 188 14.67 13.19 14.36
N ARG A 189 13.35 13.33 14.29
CA ARG A 189 12.45 12.22 13.97
C ARG A 189 12.71 11.62 12.58
N LEU A 190 12.97 12.47 11.59
CA LEU A 190 13.35 12.02 10.24
C LEU A 190 14.67 11.25 10.28
N ALA A 191 15.68 11.76 10.99
CA ALA A 191 16.97 11.08 11.14
C ALA A 191 16.84 9.74 11.86
N GLU A 192 16.00 9.65 12.89
CA GLU A 192 15.70 8.40 13.59
C GLU A 192 15.02 7.38 12.67
N THR A 193 14.01 7.81 11.91
CA THR A 193 13.31 6.94 10.95
C THR A 193 14.27 6.45 9.86
N ARG A 194 15.09 7.35 9.30
CA ARG A 194 16.13 6.98 8.34
C ARG A 194 17.12 5.98 8.92
N LYS A 195 17.57 6.19 10.14
CA LYS A 195 18.46 5.25 10.84
C LYS A 195 17.83 3.86 10.96
N ILE A 196 16.56 3.76 11.33
CA ILE A 196 15.85 2.46 11.38
C ILE A 196 15.92 1.75 10.03
N CYS A 197 15.72 2.46 8.93
CA CYS A 197 15.80 1.88 7.58
C CYS A 197 17.22 1.39 7.27
N LEU A 198 18.24 2.23 7.50
CA LEU A 198 19.64 1.89 7.28
C LEU A 198 20.10 0.69 8.12
N ASP A 199 19.72 0.63 9.40
CA ASP A 199 20.01 -0.50 10.30
C ASP A 199 19.37 -1.81 9.78
N ASN A 200 18.29 -1.72 9.01
CA ASN A 200 17.65 -2.84 8.31
C ASN A 200 18.18 -3.06 6.88
N LYS A 201 19.26 -2.39 6.49
CA LYS A 201 19.90 -2.46 5.16
C LYS A 201 19.01 -1.98 4.01
N ILE A 202 18.10 -1.06 4.30
CA ILE A 202 17.28 -0.36 3.32
C ILE A 202 17.95 0.99 3.07
N ASP A 203 18.29 1.28 1.82
CA ASP A 203 18.74 2.62 1.43
C ASP A 203 17.60 3.60 1.62
N ALA A 204 17.84 4.70 2.36
CA ALA A 204 16.77 5.61 2.71
C ALA A 204 17.26 7.05 2.82
N GLU A 205 16.45 7.94 2.25
CA GLU A 205 16.61 9.38 2.40
C GLU A 205 15.37 10.02 3.04
N SER A 206 15.50 11.23 3.56
CA SER A 206 14.40 11.87 4.27
C SER A 206 14.20 13.32 3.82
N HIS A 207 12.92 13.70 3.59
CA HIS A 207 12.52 14.93 2.95
C HIS A 207 11.40 15.62 3.71
N ILE A 208 11.40 16.95 3.65
CA ILE A 208 10.35 17.80 4.22
C ILE A 208 9.70 18.56 3.08
N TYR A 209 8.41 18.35 2.90
CA TYR A 209 7.57 19.13 2.00
C TYR A 209 6.67 20.07 2.78
N ALA A 210 6.18 21.12 2.13
CA ALA A 210 5.32 22.12 2.78
C ALA A 210 4.12 22.46 1.91
N GLY A 211 2.91 22.13 2.39
CA GLY A 211 1.68 22.36 1.63
C GLY A 211 0.52 21.47 2.04
N LYS A 212 -0.36 21.20 1.09
CA LYS A 212 -1.45 20.23 1.28
C LYS A 212 -0.90 18.81 1.23
N THR A 213 -1.08 18.06 2.31
CA THR A 213 -0.43 16.76 2.53
C THR A 213 -0.57 15.80 1.36
N SER A 214 -1.77 15.66 0.78
CA SER A 214 -1.98 14.74 -0.35
C SER A 214 -1.24 15.17 -1.62
N GLU A 215 -1.26 16.46 -1.92
CA GLU A 215 -0.60 17.03 -3.10
C GLU A 215 0.92 16.92 -3.00
N GLU A 216 1.48 17.21 -1.82
CA GLU A 216 2.91 17.13 -1.59
C GLU A 216 3.45 15.69 -1.59
N ILE A 217 2.66 14.72 -1.10
CA ILE A 217 3.02 13.29 -1.21
C ILE A 217 3.06 12.86 -2.68
N LEU A 218 2.08 13.28 -3.49
CA LEU A 218 2.04 12.97 -4.92
C LEU A 218 3.18 13.67 -5.68
N THR A 219 3.54 14.88 -5.27
CA THR A 219 4.70 15.62 -5.79
C THR A 219 5.99 14.87 -5.48
N ALA A 220 6.21 14.49 -4.23
CA ALA A 220 7.37 13.71 -3.83
C ALA A 220 7.48 12.39 -4.64
N ALA A 221 6.36 11.69 -4.84
CA ALA A 221 6.35 10.47 -5.64
C ALA A 221 6.78 10.70 -7.10
N LYS A 222 6.49 11.87 -7.66
CA LYS A 222 6.96 12.28 -9.00
C LYS A 222 8.42 12.67 -8.99
N ASP A 223 8.86 13.47 -8.02
CA ASP A 223 10.23 13.97 -7.90
C ASP A 223 11.24 12.81 -7.83
N TYR A 224 10.91 11.81 -7.02
CA TYR A 224 11.76 10.61 -6.83
C TYR A 224 11.44 9.46 -7.78
N LYS A 225 10.51 9.65 -8.72
CA LYS A 225 10.08 8.60 -9.67
C LYS A 225 9.70 7.30 -8.94
N ALA A 226 9.01 7.45 -7.82
CA ALA A 226 8.61 6.33 -6.98
C ALA A 226 7.80 5.28 -7.76
N ALA A 227 7.99 4.03 -7.41
CA ALA A 227 7.22 2.91 -7.94
C ALA A 227 5.97 2.61 -7.09
N MET A 228 5.95 3.07 -5.82
CA MET A 228 4.84 2.90 -4.90
C MET A 228 4.84 4.02 -3.84
N ILE A 229 3.64 4.38 -3.37
CA ILE A 229 3.47 5.20 -2.17
C ILE A 229 2.99 4.31 -1.02
N VAL A 230 3.55 4.53 0.17
CA VAL A 230 3.09 3.87 1.40
C VAL A 230 2.71 4.93 2.43
N ILE A 231 1.51 4.76 3.00
CA ILE A 231 0.94 5.72 3.95
C ILE A 231 0.13 5.00 5.03
N GLY A 232 0.16 5.49 6.25
CA GLY A 232 -0.75 5.06 7.30
C GLY A 232 -2.21 5.43 6.99
N GLY A 233 -3.15 4.59 7.36
CA GLY A 233 -4.58 4.86 7.22
C GLY A 233 -5.04 6.06 8.06
N GLU A 234 -6.34 6.36 8.04
CA GLU A 234 -6.89 7.49 8.81
C GLU A 234 -6.63 7.34 10.32
N SER A 235 -5.98 8.34 10.92
CA SER A 235 -5.87 8.37 12.37
C SER A 235 -7.22 8.77 12.98
N GLU A 236 -7.62 8.10 14.07
CA GLU A 236 -8.83 8.42 14.81
C GLU A 236 -8.64 9.70 15.65
N LYS A 237 -8.64 10.86 15.03
CA LYS A 237 -8.77 12.11 15.78
C LYS A 237 -10.20 12.23 16.29
N LYS A 238 -10.40 12.15 17.60
CA LYS A 238 -11.68 12.39 18.26
C LYS A 238 -12.07 13.87 18.11
N GLY A 239 -13.24 14.17 17.51
CA GLY A 239 -13.78 15.52 17.43
C GLY A 239 -14.94 15.65 16.44
N LEU A 240 -15.89 16.56 16.72
CA LEU A 240 -17.11 16.83 15.94
C LEU A 240 -16.85 17.31 14.49
N ASN A 241 -15.67 17.84 14.20
CA ASN A 241 -15.28 18.30 12.85
C ASN A 241 -14.88 17.19 11.87
N ARG A 242 -15.17 15.93 12.21
CA ARG A 242 -14.77 14.71 11.48
C ARG A 242 -15.56 14.48 10.18
N LEU A 243 -16.78 15.03 10.08
CA LEU A 243 -17.71 14.70 8.99
C LEU A 243 -17.33 15.27 7.63
N PHE A 244 -16.44 16.27 7.57
CA PHE A 244 -16.15 17.01 6.34
C PHE A 244 -14.68 17.04 5.93
N LYS A 245 -13.74 16.48 6.71
CA LYS A 245 -12.33 16.51 6.35
C LYS A 245 -11.93 15.23 5.59
N LYS A 246 -11.57 15.39 4.33
CA LYS A 246 -11.00 14.32 3.51
C LYS A 246 -9.67 13.90 4.13
N SER A 247 -9.43 12.58 4.26
CA SER A 247 -8.15 12.09 4.76
C SER A 247 -7.10 12.13 3.66
N SER A 248 -5.85 12.42 4.04
CA SER A 248 -4.76 12.46 3.08
C SER A 248 -4.53 11.08 2.43
N SER A 249 -4.69 9.97 3.18
CA SER A 249 -4.55 8.62 2.65
C SER A 249 -5.59 8.29 1.59
N TRP A 250 -6.84 8.73 1.78
CA TRP A 250 -7.88 8.56 0.78
C TRP A 250 -7.62 9.40 -0.47
N GLU A 251 -7.25 10.69 -0.31
CA GLU A 251 -6.95 11.56 -1.45
C GLU A 251 -5.78 11.00 -2.26
N VAL A 252 -4.69 10.57 -1.59
CA VAL A 252 -3.53 9.97 -2.26
C VAL A 252 -3.95 8.69 -3.01
N ALA A 253 -4.70 7.78 -2.39
CA ALA A 253 -5.12 6.54 -3.02
C ALA A 253 -6.06 6.76 -4.22
N CYS A 254 -6.85 7.85 -4.22
CA CYS A 254 -7.73 8.19 -5.33
C CYS A 254 -7.02 8.87 -6.51
N GLU A 255 -5.98 9.66 -6.23
CA GLU A 255 -5.35 10.56 -7.20
C GLU A 255 -4.02 10.04 -7.75
N ALA A 256 -3.37 9.09 -7.06
CA ALA A 256 -2.11 8.54 -7.50
C ALA A 256 -2.20 7.77 -8.81
N ASP A 257 -1.19 7.96 -9.68
CA ASP A 257 -1.00 7.20 -10.91
C ASP A 257 -0.17 5.93 -10.72
N LEU A 258 0.26 5.65 -9.49
CA LEU A 258 1.08 4.52 -9.10
C LEU A 258 0.42 3.78 -7.93
N PRO A 259 0.84 2.54 -7.65
CA PRO A 259 0.33 1.76 -6.52
C PRO A 259 0.42 2.51 -5.19
N VAL A 260 -0.64 2.42 -4.38
CA VAL A 260 -0.69 3.02 -3.05
C VAL A 260 -1.01 1.96 -2.01
N LEU A 261 -0.07 1.71 -1.10
CA LEU A 261 -0.27 0.84 0.05
C LEU A 261 -0.74 1.67 1.25
N VAL A 262 -1.93 1.36 1.74
CA VAL A 262 -2.50 1.97 2.94
C VAL A 262 -2.50 0.96 4.07
N VAL A 263 -1.83 1.28 5.18
CA VAL A 263 -1.75 0.41 6.37
C VAL A 263 -2.65 0.97 7.47
N PRO A 264 -3.66 0.22 7.96
CA PRO A 264 -4.68 0.69 8.91
C PRO A 264 -4.19 0.83 10.35
#